data_ec48dd8981dccba91beee261becce82f
#
_entry.id   ec48dd8981dccba91beee261becce82f
#
_cell.length_a   1.000
_cell.length_b   1.000
_cell.length_c   1.000
_cell.angle_alpha   90.00
_cell.angle_beta   90.00
_cell.angle_gamma   90.00
#
_symmetry.space_group_name_H-M   'P 1'
#
loop_
_entity.id
_entity.type
_entity.pdbx_description
1 polymer ?
#
loop_
_entity_poly.entity_id
_entity_poly.type
_entity_poly.pdbx_seq_one_letter_code
_entity_poly.pdbx_strand_id
1 'polypeptide(L)'
;MFAIRFMGKRQIGELEPAELVTTLLLSELASQQDRLPAYFKGGTALYKALGRMIRFSEDIDLTVETQDCTKTQAKKRLESAANGYRSLPRTADRSREENRRGSITSVYEYTPVTAVNPDDELQRFGFVKIEATSFTISEPFETLMVAPLIYQQATEEERSILQSRFGVDEFPVATITQERIFADKILAAEFYYERNKLFDVAKHLFDLTVMMRTNRIQHLLSVPEELARMLSYKRREEENRIGSDLSKKPFSDFSLFPSLSVDHDLQSAYDRMQRIYIFDSADRIPYDEAISSTDSLYDLLLTLDEDLEPEEDESHFSFDMTM
;
A
#
# COMPACT_ATOMS: atom_id res chain seq x y z
N MET A 1 31.51 2.58 0.05
CA MET A 1 32.19 3.62 -0.76
C MET A 1 31.90 3.51 -2.28
N PHE A 2 31.22 2.46 -2.74
CA PHE A 2 30.82 2.28 -4.15
C PHE A 2 29.48 2.96 -4.50
N ALA A 3 28.51 2.96 -3.62
CA ALA A 3 27.19 3.55 -3.86
C ALA A 3 27.21 5.05 -4.22
N ILE A 4 28.13 5.82 -3.65
CA ILE A 4 28.21 7.28 -3.82
C ILE A 4 28.64 7.72 -5.23
N ARG A 5 29.23 6.84 -6.02
CA ARG A 5 29.74 7.18 -7.37
C ARG A 5 28.73 6.97 -8.49
N PHE A 6 27.68 6.20 -8.21
CA PHE A 6 26.68 5.80 -9.20
C PHE A 6 25.62 6.85 -9.48
N MET A 7 25.37 7.72 -8.53
CA MET A 7 24.24 8.64 -8.62
C MET A 7 24.73 10.09 -8.76
N GLY A 8 25.14 10.44 -9.95
CA GLY A 8 25.61 11.78 -10.31
C GLY A 8 24.56 12.90 -10.21
N LYS A 9 23.47 12.73 -9.48
CA LYS A 9 22.45 13.76 -9.21
C LYS A 9 21.90 13.63 -7.79
N ARG A 10 22.39 14.48 -6.92
CA ARG A 10 21.82 15.10 -5.72
C ARG A 10 20.66 14.38 -4.99
N GLN A 11 20.82 14.14 -3.70
CA GLN A 11 19.83 13.84 -2.65
C GLN A 11 19.36 12.40 -2.46
N ILE A 12 19.98 11.43 -3.08
CA ILE A 12 19.58 10.01 -2.91
C ILE A 12 20.32 9.35 -1.73
N GLY A 13 21.39 9.96 -1.22
CA GLY A 13 22.25 9.37 -0.19
C GLY A 13 21.58 8.97 1.14
N GLU A 14 20.40 9.50 1.43
CA GLU A 14 19.65 9.18 2.66
C GLU A 14 18.61 8.09 2.42
N LEU A 15 18.09 7.96 1.19
CA LEU A 15 17.06 6.98 0.82
C LEU A 15 17.59 5.59 0.51
N GLU A 16 18.79 5.52 -0.06
CA GLU A 16 19.38 4.24 -0.46
C GLU A 16 19.49 3.23 0.67
N PRO A 17 19.92 3.59 1.89
CA PRO A 17 20.02 2.62 2.97
C PRO A 17 18.66 2.06 3.40
N ALA A 18 17.63 2.91 3.52
CA ALA A 18 16.31 2.47 3.92
C ALA A 18 15.68 1.55 2.86
N GLU A 19 15.82 1.91 1.59
CA GLU A 19 15.31 1.13 0.46
C GLU A 19 16.04 -0.21 0.31
N LEU A 20 17.36 -0.20 0.41
CA LEU A 20 18.16 -1.41 0.37
C LEU A 20 17.82 -2.37 1.51
N VAL A 21 17.67 -1.84 2.71
CA VAL A 21 17.31 -2.59 3.91
C VAL A 21 15.90 -3.17 3.81
N THR A 22 14.95 -2.39 3.31
CA THR A 22 13.59 -2.87 3.01
C THR A 22 13.61 -4.00 2.00
N THR A 23 14.41 -3.86 0.93
CA THR A 23 14.55 -4.91 -0.09
C THR A 23 15.21 -6.17 0.47
N LEU A 24 16.16 -6.05 1.41
CA LEU A 24 16.77 -7.17 2.10
C LEU A 24 15.73 -7.97 2.90
N LEU A 25 14.86 -7.30 3.66
CA LEU A 25 13.77 -7.96 4.38
C LEU A 25 12.74 -8.60 3.44
N LEU A 26 12.44 -7.97 2.29
CA LEU A 26 11.59 -8.57 1.25
C LEU A 26 12.22 -9.84 0.66
N SER A 27 13.53 -9.90 0.50
CA SER A 27 14.22 -11.12 0.07
C SER A 27 14.08 -12.25 1.08
N GLU A 28 14.14 -11.96 2.37
CA GLU A 28 13.86 -12.97 3.42
C GLU A 28 12.40 -13.41 3.38
N LEU A 29 11.44 -12.51 3.18
CA LEU A 29 10.04 -12.85 2.99
C LEU A 29 9.86 -13.79 1.80
N ALA A 30 10.40 -13.43 0.64
CA ALA A 30 10.32 -14.22 -0.58
C ALA A 30 10.79 -15.66 -0.38
N SER A 31 11.90 -15.84 0.35
CA SER A 31 12.45 -17.16 0.66
C SER A 31 11.56 -18.03 1.55
N GLN A 32 10.52 -17.45 2.16
CA GLN A 32 9.60 -18.12 3.08
C GLN A 32 8.19 -18.29 2.49
N GLN A 33 7.84 -17.59 1.42
CA GLN A 33 6.48 -17.53 0.89
C GLN A 33 5.92 -18.89 0.44
N ASP A 34 6.76 -19.84 0.06
CA ASP A 34 6.33 -21.22 -0.22
C ASP A 34 5.68 -21.93 0.98
N ARG A 35 6.01 -21.52 2.21
CA ARG A 35 5.53 -22.11 3.47
C ARG A 35 4.71 -21.14 4.30
N LEU A 36 4.86 -19.87 4.04
CA LEU A 36 4.23 -18.77 4.73
C LEU A 36 3.39 -17.97 3.74
N PRO A 37 2.07 -18.20 3.65
CA PRO A 37 1.20 -17.45 2.75
C PRO A 37 1.00 -16.03 3.29
N ALA A 38 2.01 -15.21 3.10
CA ALA A 38 2.07 -13.79 3.43
C ALA A 38 2.41 -13.02 2.15
N TYR A 39 1.53 -12.15 1.73
CA TYR A 39 1.57 -11.44 0.46
C TYR A 39 1.90 -9.98 0.69
N PHE A 40 2.86 -9.48 -0.07
CA PHE A 40 3.30 -8.11 -0.01
C PHE A 40 2.24 -7.16 -0.59
N LYS A 41 2.02 -6.01 0.06
CA LYS A 41 1.02 -5.02 -0.35
C LYS A 41 1.45 -3.60 0.01
N GLY A 42 0.51 -2.66 -0.11
CA GLY A 42 0.69 -1.29 0.38
C GLY A 42 1.47 -0.37 -0.55
N GLY A 43 1.95 0.74 -0.01
CA GLY A 43 2.66 1.77 -0.78
C GLY A 43 4.00 1.30 -1.31
N THR A 44 4.75 0.55 -0.53
CA THR A 44 6.06 0.03 -0.93
C THR A 44 5.91 -1.00 -2.05
N ALA A 45 4.89 -1.88 -1.99
CA ALA A 45 4.58 -2.80 -3.07
C ALA A 45 4.22 -2.07 -4.38
N LEU A 46 3.41 -1.00 -4.28
CA LEU A 46 3.07 -0.17 -5.43
C LEU A 46 4.33 0.37 -6.13
N TYR A 47 5.24 1.00 -5.38
CA TYR A 47 6.42 1.61 -6.00
C TYR A 47 7.44 0.60 -6.49
N LYS A 48 7.54 -0.57 -5.87
CA LYS A 48 8.30 -1.70 -6.42
C LYS A 48 7.69 -2.21 -7.73
N ALA A 49 6.37 -2.30 -7.82
CA ALA A 49 5.67 -2.70 -9.05
C ALA A 49 5.82 -1.67 -10.19
N LEU A 50 5.87 -0.39 -9.86
CA LEU A 50 6.11 0.67 -10.83
C LEU A 50 7.58 0.77 -11.28
N GLY A 51 8.51 0.08 -10.61
CA GLY A 51 9.95 0.16 -10.88
C GLY A 51 10.55 1.54 -10.62
N ARG A 52 9.84 2.42 -9.91
CA ARG A 52 10.28 3.78 -9.60
C ARG A 52 9.67 4.24 -8.28
N MET A 53 10.50 4.76 -7.39
CA MET A 53 10.04 5.37 -6.13
C MET A 53 9.67 6.84 -6.36
N ILE A 54 8.42 7.08 -6.73
CA ILE A 54 7.88 8.43 -6.95
C ILE A 54 7.68 9.14 -5.60
N ARG A 55 7.17 8.41 -4.62
CA ARG A 55 6.99 8.83 -3.23
C ARG A 55 7.73 7.88 -2.31
N PHE A 56 8.38 8.43 -1.28
CA PHE A 56 9.03 7.60 -0.27
C PHE A 56 8.05 6.66 0.43
N SER A 57 8.40 5.40 0.49
CA SER A 57 7.66 4.35 1.18
C SER A 57 8.63 3.24 1.58
N GLU A 58 8.68 2.93 2.86
CA GLU A 58 9.67 2.00 3.44
C GLU A 58 9.05 0.88 4.28
N ASP A 59 7.79 1.04 4.70
CA ASP A 59 7.10 0.02 5.49
C ASP A 59 6.78 -1.20 4.62
N ILE A 60 6.85 -2.39 5.20
CA ILE A 60 6.47 -3.64 4.56
C ILE A 60 5.10 -4.07 5.10
N ASP A 61 4.08 -3.87 4.29
CA ASP A 61 2.73 -4.29 4.60
C ASP A 61 2.47 -5.70 4.06
N LEU A 62 1.89 -6.56 4.87
CA LEU A 62 1.60 -7.95 4.52
C LEU A 62 0.14 -8.32 4.77
N THR A 63 -0.45 -9.00 3.80
CA THR A 63 -1.66 -9.79 3.98
C THR A 63 -1.28 -11.23 4.31
N VAL A 64 -1.73 -11.75 5.44
CA VAL A 64 -1.42 -13.11 5.88
C VAL A 64 -2.68 -13.95 5.80
N GLU A 65 -2.69 -14.96 4.93
CA GLU A 65 -3.81 -15.85 4.77
C GLU A 65 -3.96 -16.78 5.99
N THR A 66 -5.15 -16.79 6.57
CA THR A 66 -5.44 -17.55 7.79
C THR A 66 -6.81 -18.24 7.77
N GLN A 67 -7.49 -18.27 6.62
CA GLN A 67 -8.86 -18.82 6.51
C GLN A 67 -8.89 -20.34 6.80
N ASP A 68 -7.82 -21.05 6.46
CA ASP A 68 -7.64 -22.50 6.69
C ASP A 68 -7.13 -22.84 8.10
N CYS A 69 -6.95 -21.83 8.96
CA CYS A 69 -6.25 -21.97 10.23
C CYS A 69 -7.19 -22.02 11.44
N THR A 70 -6.83 -22.84 12.43
CA THR A 70 -7.32 -22.63 13.79
C THR A 70 -6.80 -21.31 14.35
N LYS A 71 -7.44 -20.76 15.40
CA LYS A 71 -7.02 -19.51 16.05
C LYS A 71 -5.54 -19.51 16.46
N THR A 72 -5.04 -20.65 16.96
CA THR A 72 -3.63 -20.80 17.35
C THR A 72 -2.70 -20.81 16.16
N GLN A 73 -3.07 -21.50 15.08
CA GLN A 73 -2.30 -21.52 13.83
C GLN A 73 -2.27 -20.16 13.17
N ALA A 74 -3.41 -19.46 13.10
CA ALA A 74 -3.52 -18.12 12.57
C ALA A 74 -2.60 -17.13 13.32
N LYS A 75 -2.60 -17.18 14.66
CA LYS A 75 -1.71 -16.37 15.48
C LYS A 75 -0.24 -16.67 15.19
N LYS A 76 0.16 -17.95 15.15
CA LYS A 76 1.55 -18.35 14.84
C LYS A 76 1.97 -17.90 13.45
N ARG A 77 1.09 -18.05 12.45
CA ARG A 77 1.36 -17.64 11.07
C ARG A 77 1.58 -16.13 10.99
N LEU A 78 0.72 -15.34 11.66
CA LEU A 78 0.84 -13.90 11.75
C LEU A 78 2.14 -13.46 12.46
N GLU A 79 2.46 -14.11 13.58
CA GLU A 79 3.73 -13.89 14.30
C GLU A 79 4.94 -14.24 13.43
N SER A 80 4.89 -15.30 12.64
CA SER A 80 5.97 -15.68 11.72
C SER A 80 6.15 -14.62 10.62
N ALA A 81 5.05 -14.10 10.07
CA ALA A 81 5.08 -13.08 9.03
C ALA A 81 5.66 -11.75 9.54
N ALA A 82 5.38 -11.37 10.78
CA ALA A 82 5.89 -10.13 11.35
C ALA A 82 7.30 -10.24 11.96
N ASN A 83 7.66 -11.42 12.50
CA ASN A 83 8.85 -11.61 13.33
C ASN A 83 9.91 -12.55 12.74
N GLY A 84 9.69 -13.09 11.55
CA GLY A 84 10.51 -14.15 10.96
C GLY A 84 11.85 -13.71 10.36
N TYR A 85 12.23 -12.46 10.52
CA TYR A 85 13.38 -11.85 9.84
C TYR A 85 14.62 -11.88 10.70
N ARG A 86 15.79 -12.11 10.06
CA ARG A 86 17.09 -12.31 10.72
C ARG A 86 18.19 -11.37 10.23
N SER A 87 18.03 -10.74 9.07
CA SER A 87 19.03 -9.84 8.50
C SER A 87 19.20 -8.56 9.31
N LEU A 88 18.18 -8.19 10.09
CA LEU A 88 18.22 -7.03 10.96
C LEU A 88 17.81 -7.38 12.38
N PRO A 89 18.38 -6.71 13.38
CA PRO A 89 17.91 -6.81 14.76
C PRO A 89 16.53 -6.18 14.89
N ARG A 90 15.65 -6.85 15.64
CA ARG A 90 14.38 -6.27 16.05
C ARG A 90 14.62 -5.19 17.11
N THR A 91 13.86 -4.09 17.07
CA THR A 91 14.00 -2.98 18.00
C THR A 91 13.95 -3.43 19.46
N ALA A 92 14.79 -2.84 20.31
CA ALA A 92 14.72 -2.98 21.75
C ALA A 92 13.55 -2.16 22.33
N ASP A 93 13.17 -1.06 21.69
CA ASP A 93 12.03 -0.21 22.07
C ASP A 93 10.70 -0.79 21.61
N ARG A 94 10.12 -1.64 22.44
CA ARG A 94 8.84 -2.31 22.17
C ARG A 94 7.63 -1.37 22.11
N SER A 95 7.75 -0.13 22.54
CA SER A 95 6.67 0.85 22.43
C SER A 95 6.40 1.27 20.97
N ARG A 96 7.35 1.00 20.05
CA ARG A 96 7.20 1.20 18.61
C ARG A 96 6.42 0.10 17.91
N GLU A 97 6.19 -1.01 18.57
CA GLU A 97 5.51 -2.19 18.02
C GLU A 97 4.07 -2.25 18.48
N GLU A 98 3.22 -2.86 17.66
CA GLU A 98 1.82 -3.09 17.99
C GLU A 98 1.48 -4.58 17.84
N ASN A 99 0.66 -5.07 18.77
CA ASN A 99 0.08 -6.41 18.68
C ASN A 99 -1.41 -6.30 18.99
N ARG A 100 -2.21 -6.26 17.95
CA ARG A 100 -3.67 -6.18 18.02
C ARG A 100 -4.28 -7.46 17.48
N ARG A 101 -5.55 -7.70 17.76
CA ARG A 101 -6.28 -8.83 17.20
C ARG A 101 -6.24 -8.78 15.67
N GLY A 102 -5.56 -9.75 15.04
CA GLY A 102 -5.45 -9.84 13.59
C GLY A 102 -4.44 -8.90 12.93
N SER A 103 -3.64 -8.15 13.70
CA SER A 103 -2.57 -7.30 13.20
C SER A 103 -1.38 -7.29 14.14
N ILE A 104 -0.18 -7.45 13.59
CA ILE A 104 1.10 -7.33 14.32
C ILE A 104 2.00 -6.38 13.54
N THR A 105 2.49 -5.34 14.22
CA THR A 105 3.54 -4.47 13.70
C THR A 105 4.82 -4.73 14.44
N SER A 106 5.86 -5.13 13.72
CA SER A 106 7.22 -5.32 14.23
C SER A 106 8.17 -4.32 13.62
N VAL A 107 9.15 -3.88 14.40
CA VAL A 107 10.11 -2.84 13.99
C VAL A 107 11.52 -3.39 14.01
N TYR A 108 12.24 -3.23 12.91
CA TYR A 108 13.62 -3.66 12.72
C TYR A 108 14.53 -2.45 12.62
N GLU A 109 15.70 -2.54 13.25
CA GLU A 109 16.65 -1.44 13.33
C GLU A 109 17.83 -1.63 12.37
N TYR A 110 18.26 -0.55 11.76
CA TYR A 110 19.51 -0.49 11.02
C TYR A 110 20.27 0.80 11.36
N THR A 111 21.58 0.79 11.18
CA THR A 111 22.39 2.00 11.38
C THR A 111 22.41 2.79 10.07
N PRO A 112 21.82 4.01 10.03
CA PRO A 112 21.93 4.88 8.87
C PRO A 112 23.40 5.16 8.52
N VAL A 113 23.75 5.13 7.25
CA VAL A 113 25.13 5.44 6.80
C VAL A 113 25.40 6.93 6.68
N THR A 114 24.32 7.74 6.68
CA THR A 114 24.38 9.21 6.70
C THR A 114 23.88 9.73 8.04
N ALA A 115 24.36 10.91 8.43
CA ALA A 115 23.86 11.56 9.64
C ALA A 115 22.38 11.91 9.44
N VAL A 116 21.52 11.37 10.29
CA VAL A 116 20.10 11.72 10.30
C VAL A 116 19.96 13.14 10.83
N ASN A 117 19.25 13.99 10.10
CA ASN A 117 18.89 15.32 10.60
C ASN A 117 17.84 15.14 11.71
N PRO A 118 18.10 15.59 12.96
CA PRO A 118 17.14 15.50 14.05
C PRO A 118 15.82 16.25 13.78
N ASP A 119 15.89 17.25 12.90
CA ASP A 119 14.73 18.08 12.51
C ASP A 119 13.97 17.48 11.30
N ASP A 120 14.36 16.30 10.83
CA ASP A 120 13.65 15.64 9.74
C ASP A 120 12.27 15.18 10.21
N GLU A 121 11.24 15.71 9.60
CA GLU A 121 9.84 15.39 9.92
C GLU A 121 9.51 13.90 9.76
N LEU A 122 10.26 13.16 8.94
CA LEU A 122 10.04 11.73 8.73
C LEU A 122 10.43 10.90 9.94
N GLN A 123 11.48 11.27 10.68
CA GLN A 123 12.01 10.58 11.87
C GLN A 123 12.03 9.02 11.77
N ARG A 124 12.12 8.49 10.55
CA ARG A 124 11.98 7.05 10.26
C ARG A 124 13.29 6.36 9.96
N PHE A 125 14.32 7.16 9.72
CA PHE A 125 15.65 6.64 9.43
C PHE A 125 16.16 5.80 10.60
N GLY A 126 16.67 4.62 10.28
CA GLY A 126 17.13 3.68 11.27
C GLY A 126 16.12 2.59 11.62
N PHE A 127 14.90 2.62 11.05
CA PHE A 127 13.84 1.64 11.32
C PHE A 127 13.12 1.24 10.04
N VAL A 128 12.74 -0.04 9.95
CA VAL A 128 11.77 -0.55 8.98
C VAL A 128 10.66 -1.23 9.75
N LYS A 129 9.41 -0.93 9.42
CA LYS A 129 8.24 -1.58 9.99
C LYS A 129 7.75 -2.69 9.09
N ILE A 130 7.35 -3.80 9.71
CA ILE A 130 6.63 -4.87 9.05
C ILE A 130 5.27 -4.98 9.72
N GLU A 131 4.23 -4.67 8.96
CA GLU A 131 2.85 -4.79 9.40
C GLU A 131 2.20 -6.02 8.75
N ALA A 132 1.92 -7.05 9.55
CA ALA A 132 1.25 -8.26 9.12
C ALA A 132 -0.22 -8.26 9.59
N THR A 133 -1.16 -8.40 8.65
CA THR A 133 -2.60 -8.40 8.93
C THR A 133 -3.25 -9.69 8.44
N SER A 134 -4.16 -10.28 9.24
CA SER A 134 -4.86 -11.53 8.91
C SER A 134 -6.35 -11.37 8.63
N PHE A 135 -6.89 -10.16 8.75
CA PHE A 135 -8.28 -9.85 8.37
C PHE A 135 -8.40 -9.41 6.91
N THR A 136 -7.28 -9.28 6.21
CA THR A 136 -7.20 -8.90 4.80
C THR A 136 -7.25 -10.13 3.90
N ILE A 137 -7.72 -9.95 2.67
CA ILE A 137 -7.87 -11.00 1.66
C ILE A 137 -6.62 -10.99 0.76
N SER A 138 -6.03 -12.17 0.54
CA SER A 138 -4.80 -12.32 -0.23
C SER A 138 -5.02 -12.28 -1.76
N GLU A 139 -6.26 -12.35 -2.22
CA GLU A 139 -6.60 -12.39 -3.64
C GLU A 139 -7.09 -11.04 -4.19
N PRO A 140 -6.83 -10.76 -5.45
CA PRO A 140 -5.88 -11.44 -6.33
C PRO A 140 -4.43 -11.04 -6.03
N PHE A 141 -3.50 -11.96 -6.24
CA PHE A 141 -2.07 -11.71 -6.12
C PHE A 141 -1.31 -12.13 -7.37
N GLU A 142 -0.10 -11.65 -7.51
CA GLU A 142 0.82 -11.93 -8.60
C GLU A 142 2.26 -12.08 -8.09
N THR A 143 3.15 -12.60 -8.91
CA THR A 143 4.58 -12.61 -8.62
C THR A 143 5.21 -11.34 -9.17
N LEU A 144 5.73 -10.50 -8.29
CA LEU A 144 6.47 -9.29 -8.64
C LEU A 144 7.97 -9.57 -8.56
N MET A 145 8.72 -9.25 -9.61
CA MET A 145 10.18 -9.23 -9.55
C MET A 145 10.63 -7.97 -8.84
N VAL A 146 11.29 -8.12 -7.71
CA VAL A 146 11.76 -7.02 -6.86
C VAL A 146 13.28 -6.97 -6.88
N ALA A 147 13.82 -5.77 -7.09
CA ALA A 147 15.25 -5.51 -6.98
C ALA A 147 15.49 -4.23 -6.19
N PRO A 148 16.67 -4.08 -5.53
CA PRO A 148 17.07 -2.80 -4.96
C PRO A 148 17.20 -1.72 -6.04
N LEU A 149 16.92 -0.46 -5.69
CA LEU A 149 17.07 0.66 -6.63
C LEU A 149 18.48 0.75 -7.23
N ILE A 150 19.50 0.46 -6.45
CA ILE A 150 20.88 0.42 -6.93
C ILE A 150 21.07 -0.61 -8.06
N TYR A 151 20.40 -1.76 -7.99
CA TYR A 151 20.45 -2.77 -9.05
C TYR A 151 19.64 -2.33 -10.28
N GLN A 152 18.50 -1.71 -10.07
CA GLN A 152 17.63 -1.23 -11.17
C GLN A 152 18.31 -0.15 -12.01
N GLN A 153 19.09 0.72 -11.36
CA GLN A 153 19.79 1.84 -12.02
C GLN A 153 21.19 1.49 -12.51
N ALA A 154 21.70 0.32 -12.16
CA ALA A 154 23.03 -0.13 -12.56
C ALA A 154 23.08 -0.52 -14.05
N THR A 155 24.21 -0.26 -14.69
CA THR A 155 24.55 -0.81 -16.00
C THR A 155 24.68 -2.33 -15.92
N GLU A 156 24.68 -3.02 -17.05
CA GLU A 156 24.84 -4.48 -17.09
C GLU A 156 26.14 -4.96 -16.44
N GLU A 157 27.25 -4.25 -16.67
CA GLU A 157 28.53 -4.54 -16.05
C GLU A 157 28.48 -4.38 -14.54
N GLU A 158 27.83 -3.34 -14.06
CA GLU A 158 27.64 -3.05 -12.64
C GLU A 158 26.72 -4.06 -11.97
N ARG A 159 25.64 -4.48 -12.62
CA ARG A 159 24.78 -5.56 -12.14
C ARG A 159 25.57 -6.87 -11.97
N SER A 160 26.43 -7.21 -12.93
CA SER A 160 27.30 -8.37 -12.81
C SER A 160 28.21 -8.31 -11.58
N ILE A 161 28.72 -7.11 -11.24
CA ILE A 161 29.51 -6.89 -10.03
C ILE A 161 28.64 -7.02 -8.78
N LEU A 162 27.45 -6.42 -8.79
CA LEU A 162 26.49 -6.48 -7.67
C LEU A 162 26.11 -7.93 -7.37
N GLN A 163 25.79 -8.71 -8.41
CA GLN A 163 25.46 -10.13 -8.27
C GLN A 163 26.66 -10.95 -7.76
N SER A 164 27.81 -10.88 -8.45
CA SER A 164 28.95 -11.78 -8.18
C SER A 164 29.67 -11.50 -6.87
N ARG A 165 29.75 -10.22 -6.44
CA ARG A 165 30.50 -9.81 -5.25
C ARG A 165 29.65 -9.56 -4.02
N PHE A 166 28.39 -9.17 -4.21
CA PHE A 166 27.51 -8.72 -3.13
C PHE A 166 26.23 -9.54 -3.00
N GLY A 167 25.97 -10.46 -3.94
CA GLY A 167 24.75 -11.27 -3.96
C GLY A 167 23.47 -10.43 -4.14
N VAL A 168 23.59 -9.24 -4.73
CA VAL A 168 22.48 -8.34 -5.00
C VAL A 168 21.91 -8.66 -6.36
N ASP A 169 20.67 -9.15 -6.39
CA ASP A 169 19.95 -9.56 -7.59
C ASP A 169 18.46 -9.24 -7.44
N GLU A 170 17.70 -9.45 -8.50
CA GLU A 170 16.24 -9.45 -8.43
C GLU A 170 15.73 -10.82 -7.95
N PHE A 171 14.58 -10.81 -7.29
CA PHE A 171 13.94 -12.01 -6.76
C PHE A 171 12.42 -11.90 -6.82
N PRO A 172 11.69 -13.04 -6.95
CA PRO A 172 10.24 -13.04 -7.01
C PRO A 172 9.63 -12.85 -5.62
N VAL A 173 8.59 -12.01 -5.52
CA VAL A 173 7.79 -11.80 -4.30
C VAL A 173 6.31 -11.95 -4.65
N ALA A 174 5.59 -12.82 -3.95
CA ALA A 174 4.14 -12.88 -4.07
C ALA A 174 3.53 -11.61 -3.48
N THR A 175 2.81 -10.88 -4.32
CA THR A 175 2.38 -9.49 -4.07
C THR A 175 0.92 -9.33 -4.47
N ILE A 176 0.16 -8.59 -3.70
CA ILE A 176 -1.21 -8.21 -4.06
C ILE A 176 -1.18 -7.38 -5.36
N THR A 177 -2.09 -7.65 -6.28
CA THR A 177 -2.11 -6.98 -7.59
C THR A 177 -2.31 -5.47 -7.48
N GLN A 178 -1.85 -4.74 -8.48
CA GLN A 178 -1.99 -3.27 -8.50
C GLN A 178 -3.46 -2.84 -8.49
N GLU A 179 -4.33 -3.57 -9.19
CA GLU A 179 -5.78 -3.31 -9.22
C GLU A 179 -6.39 -3.41 -7.83
N ARG A 180 -5.95 -4.42 -7.07
CA ARG A 180 -6.41 -4.58 -5.69
C ARG A 180 -5.85 -3.50 -4.77
N ILE A 181 -4.57 -3.15 -4.91
CA ILE A 181 -3.96 -2.02 -4.17
C ILE A 181 -4.70 -0.72 -4.49
N PHE A 182 -5.14 -0.51 -5.73
CA PHE A 182 -5.93 0.66 -6.11
C PHE A 182 -7.26 0.71 -5.36
N ALA A 183 -8.02 -0.39 -5.36
CA ALA A 183 -9.27 -0.50 -4.60
C ALA A 183 -9.07 -0.29 -3.09
N ASP A 184 -7.99 -0.84 -2.53
CA ASP A 184 -7.64 -0.64 -1.12
C ASP A 184 -7.44 0.85 -0.79
N LYS A 185 -6.79 1.60 -1.70
CA LYS A 185 -6.52 3.03 -1.50
C LYS A 185 -7.78 3.89 -1.57
N ILE A 186 -8.77 3.53 -2.38
CA ILE A 186 -10.06 4.25 -2.45
C ILE A 186 -10.75 4.20 -1.08
N LEU A 187 -10.95 3.01 -0.51
CA LEU A 187 -11.61 2.87 0.78
C LEU A 187 -10.73 3.39 1.94
N ALA A 188 -9.41 3.23 1.86
CA ALA A 188 -8.52 3.76 2.87
C ALA A 188 -8.52 5.29 2.91
N ALA A 189 -8.63 5.97 1.78
CA ALA A 189 -8.73 7.42 1.72
C ALA A 189 -9.95 7.92 2.48
N GLU A 190 -11.15 7.34 2.24
CA GLU A 190 -12.37 7.66 3.00
C GLU A 190 -12.21 7.33 4.48
N PHE A 191 -11.71 6.14 4.80
CA PHE A 191 -11.48 5.71 6.19
C PHE A 191 -10.65 6.69 7.01
N TYR A 192 -9.58 7.23 6.42
CA TYR A 192 -8.72 8.21 7.08
C TYR A 192 -9.34 9.60 7.09
N TYR A 193 -10.11 9.96 6.07
CA TYR A 193 -10.81 11.24 5.99
C TYR A 193 -11.83 11.39 7.13
N GLU A 194 -12.68 10.40 7.33
CA GLU A 194 -13.64 10.38 8.44
C GLU A 194 -12.99 10.52 9.83
N ARG A 195 -11.73 10.20 9.94
CA ARG A 195 -10.94 10.28 11.18
C ARG A 195 -10.08 11.52 11.28
N ASN A 196 -10.26 12.46 10.37
CA ASN A 196 -9.47 13.68 10.26
C ASN A 196 -7.94 13.44 10.21
N LYS A 197 -7.53 12.33 9.56
CA LYS A 197 -6.12 11.99 9.35
C LYS A 197 -5.66 12.45 7.97
N LEU A 198 -5.73 13.76 7.75
CA LEU A 198 -5.58 14.38 6.43
C LEU A 198 -4.23 14.09 5.77
N PHE A 199 -3.17 13.88 6.55
CA PHE A 199 -1.86 13.54 6.02
C PHE A 199 -1.83 12.11 5.40
N ASP A 200 -2.56 11.17 5.99
CA ASP A 200 -2.70 9.82 5.42
C ASP A 200 -3.62 9.85 4.19
N VAL A 201 -4.70 10.65 4.22
CA VAL A 201 -5.54 10.91 3.03
C VAL A 201 -4.70 11.45 1.89
N ALA A 202 -3.84 12.43 2.14
CA ALA A 202 -2.96 13.04 1.14
C ALA A 202 -2.06 11.99 0.45
N LYS A 203 -1.52 11.03 1.20
CA LYS A 203 -0.73 9.91 0.63
C LYS A 203 -1.59 9.03 -0.29
N HIS A 204 -2.81 8.69 0.13
CA HIS A 204 -3.70 7.86 -0.69
C HIS A 204 -4.16 8.59 -1.95
N LEU A 205 -4.52 9.86 -1.83
CA LEU A 205 -4.91 10.70 -2.96
C LEU A 205 -3.79 10.81 -4.01
N PHE A 206 -2.57 11.04 -3.56
CA PHE A 206 -1.39 11.06 -4.43
C PHE A 206 -1.18 9.71 -5.12
N ASP A 207 -1.21 8.62 -4.36
CA ASP A 207 -1.01 7.28 -4.89
C ASP A 207 -2.10 6.90 -5.91
N LEU A 208 -3.37 7.24 -5.65
CA LEU A 208 -4.48 7.05 -6.62
C LEU A 208 -4.19 7.79 -7.92
N THR A 209 -3.81 9.08 -7.84
CA THR A 209 -3.49 9.88 -9.03
C THR A 209 -2.32 9.28 -9.83
N VAL A 210 -1.26 8.84 -9.16
CA VAL A 210 -0.12 8.16 -9.80
C VAL A 210 -0.58 6.86 -10.49
N MET A 211 -1.39 6.05 -9.82
CA MET A 211 -1.88 4.78 -10.35
C MET A 211 -2.78 4.96 -11.56
N MET A 212 -3.66 5.95 -11.54
CA MET A 212 -4.58 6.26 -12.66
C MET A 212 -3.85 6.69 -13.94
N ARG A 213 -2.59 7.09 -13.87
CA ARG A 213 -1.74 7.38 -15.03
C ARG A 213 -1.15 6.11 -15.67
N THR A 214 -1.29 4.93 -15.04
CA THR A 214 -0.76 3.67 -15.57
C THR A 214 -1.76 3.00 -16.50
N ASN A 215 -1.28 2.37 -17.59
CA ASN A 215 -2.15 1.64 -18.53
C ASN A 215 -2.95 0.54 -17.83
N ARG A 216 -2.39 -0.06 -16.77
CA ARG A 216 -3.02 -1.14 -16.02
C ARG A 216 -4.28 -0.66 -15.30
N ILE A 217 -4.19 0.48 -14.60
CA ILE A 217 -5.35 1.05 -13.90
C ILE A 217 -6.33 1.71 -14.88
N GLN A 218 -5.85 2.33 -15.97
CA GLN A 218 -6.74 2.82 -17.02
C GLN A 218 -7.57 1.69 -17.62
N HIS A 219 -6.98 0.50 -17.81
CA HIS A 219 -7.73 -0.69 -18.24
C HIS A 219 -8.78 -1.10 -17.19
N LEU A 220 -8.39 -1.18 -15.91
CA LEU A 220 -9.33 -1.48 -14.80
C LEU A 220 -10.53 -0.52 -14.81
N LEU A 221 -10.28 0.78 -14.94
CA LEU A 221 -11.32 1.81 -14.95
C LEU A 221 -12.21 1.76 -16.20
N SER A 222 -11.74 1.14 -17.29
CA SER A 222 -12.52 0.92 -18.50
C SER A 222 -13.43 -0.32 -18.44
N VAL A 223 -13.33 -1.14 -17.39
CA VAL A 223 -14.11 -2.37 -17.18
C VAL A 223 -14.75 -2.31 -15.79
N PRO A 224 -15.93 -1.67 -15.64
CA PRO A 224 -16.58 -1.44 -14.35
C PRO A 224 -16.77 -2.69 -13.50
N GLU A 225 -17.05 -3.84 -14.12
CA GLU A 225 -17.25 -5.12 -13.42
C GLU A 225 -15.95 -5.61 -12.75
N GLU A 226 -14.79 -5.34 -13.36
CA GLU A 226 -13.50 -5.68 -12.74
C GLU A 226 -13.19 -4.76 -11.56
N LEU A 227 -13.47 -3.46 -11.68
CA LEU A 227 -13.34 -2.52 -10.58
C LEU A 227 -14.27 -2.90 -9.42
N ALA A 228 -15.54 -3.19 -9.71
CA ALA A 228 -16.51 -3.65 -8.71
C ALA A 228 -16.03 -4.92 -7.99
N ARG A 229 -15.45 -5.86 -8.72
CA ARG A 229 -14.86 -7.08 -8.14
C ARG A 229 -13.69 -6.75 -7.21
N MET A 230 -12.77 -5.85 -7.58
CA MET A 230 -11.66 -5.44 -6.69
C MET A 230 -12.18 -4.75 -5.44
N LEU A 231 -13.16 -3.85 -5.59
CA LEU A 231 -13.81 -3.17 -4.48
C LEU A 231 -14.54 -4.15 -3.56
N SER A 232 -15.18 -5.21 -4.10
CA SER A 232 -15.86 -6.22 -3.28
C SER A 232 -14.91 -6.97 -2.34
N TYR A 233 -13.68 -7.28 -2.78
CA TYR A 233 -12.67 -7.86 -1.90
C TYR A 233 -12.37 -6.91 -0.73
N LYS A 234 -12.20 -5.63 -1.02
CA LYS A 234 -11.89 -4.64 0.01
C LYS A 234 -13.07 -4.43 0.98
N ARG A 235 -14.30 -4.37 0.48
CA ARG A 235 -15.50 -4.25 1.31
C ARG A 235 -15.65 -5.43 2.28
N ARG A 236 -15.38 -6.66 1.84
CA ARG A 236 -15.36 -7.85 2.71
C ARG A 236 -14.28 -7.77 3.80
N GLU A 237 -13.13 -7.15 3.52
CA GLU A 237 -12.12 -6.89 4.56
C GLU A 237 -12.63 -5.91 5.62
N GLU A 238 -13.31 -4.85 5.19
CA GLU A 238 -13.84 -3.84 6.09
C GLU A 238 -14.91 -4.40 7.05
N GLU A 239 -15.61 -5.48 6.70
CA GLU A 239 -16.53 -6.20 7.62
C GLU A 239 -15.84 -6.69 8.90
N ASN A 240 -14.55 -7.02 8.79
CA ASN A 240 -13.74 -7.52 9.89
C ASN A 240 -12.88 -6.43 10.57
N ARG A 241 -12.87 -5.21 10.03
CA ARG A 241 -12.07 -4.11 10.53
C ARG A 241 -12.80 -3.37 11.65
N ILE A 242 -12.23 -3.38 12.84
CA ILE A 242 -12.80 -2.72 14.01
C ILE A 242 -12.95 -1.22 13.76
N GLY A 243 -14.18 -0.71 13.92
CA GLY A 243 -14.49 0.71 13.79
C GLY A 243 -14.62 1.20 12.33
N SER A 244 -14.72 0.30 11.35
CA SER A 244 -15.06 0.62 9.97
C SER A 244 -16.54 0.26 9.72
N ASP A 245 -17.25 1.12 8.98
CA ASP A 245 -18.58 0.92 8.42
C ASP A 245 -18.56 0.88 6.89
N LEU A 246 -17.38 0.99 6.29
CA LEU A 246 -17.18 1.09 4.84
C LEU A 246 -17.58 -0.17 4.07
N SER A 247 -17.80 -1.30 4.75
CA SER A 247 -18.19 -2.56 4.10
C SER A 247 -19.50 -2.45 3.31
N LYS A 248 -20.44 -1.62 3.77
CA LYS A 248 -21.77 -1.42 3.18
C LYS A 248 -22.09 0.03 2.85
N LYS A 249 -21.19 0.97 3.12
CA LYS A 249 -21.39 2.38 2.87
C LYS A 249 -21.40 2.62 1.36
N PRO A 250 -22.49 3.17 0.77
CA PRO A 250 -22.50 3.53 -0.65
C PRO A 250 -21.41 4.55 -0.97
N PHE A 251 -20.91 4.59 -2.18
CA PHE A 251 -19.93 5.60 -2.59
C PHE A 251 -20.53 6.99 -2.60
N SER A 252 -21.82 7.13 -2.87
CA SER A 252 -22.57 8.38 -2.74
C SER A 252 -22.56 8.99 -1.34
N ASP A 253 -22.35 8.16 -0.31
CA ASP A 253 -22.23 8.60 1.09
C ASP A 253 -20.78 8.91 1.50
N PHE A 254 -19.80 8.74 0.60
CA PHE A 254 -18.40 9.09 0.91
C PHE A 254 -18.25 10.60 1.08
N SER A 255 -17.59 10.99 2.15
CA SER A 255 -17.40 12.39 2.52
C SER A 255 -16.19 13.02 1.85
N LEU A 256 -15.18 12.21 1.51
CA LEU A 256 -13.92 12.68 0.94
C LEU A 256 -14.11 13.38 -0.39
N PHE A 257 -14.70 12.68 -1.37
CA PHE A 257 -14.73 13.17 -2.75
C PHE A 257 -15.46 14.51 -2.91
N PRO A 258 -16.67 14.70 -2.34
CA PRO A 258 -17.36 16.00 -2.41
C PRO A 258 -16.61 17.11 -1.69
N SER A 259 -15.72 16.78 -0.75
CA SER A 259 -14.98 17.78 0.05
C SER A 259 -13.66 18.23 -0.58
N LEU A 260 -13.13 17.50 -1.56
CA LEU A 260 -11.79 17.76 -2.12
C LEU A 260 -11.56 19.20 -2.57
N SER A 261 -12.54 19.81 -3.24
CA SER A 261 -12.41 21.17 -3.79
C SER A 261 -12.55 22.27 -2.74
N VAL A 262 -13.08 21.98 -1.55
CA VAL A 262 -13.40 22.98 -0.51
C VAL A 262 -12.61 22.79 0.79
N ASP A 263 -11.96 21.65 0.97
CA ASP A 263 -11.17 21.33 2.18
C ASP A 263 -9.75 21.88 2.06
N HIS A 264 -9.53 23.10 2.52
CA HIS A 264 -8.22 23.74 2.51
C HIS A 264 -7.20 23.11 3.46
N ASP A 265 -7.65 22.43 4.52
CA ASP A 265 -6.77 21.71 5.43
C ASP A 265 -6.21 20.46 4.75
N LEU A 266 -7.03 19.77 3.96
CA LEU A 266 -6.57 18.65 3.15
C LEU A 266 -5.60 19.10 2.06
N GLN A 267 -5.86 20.20 1.37
CA GLN A 267 -4.92 20.80 0.41
C GLN A 267 -3.57 21.10 1.09
N SER A 268 -3.60 21.74 2.26
CA SER A 268 -2.38 22.04 3.03
C SER A 268 -1.62 20.77 3.43
N ALA A 269 -2.35 19.71 3.83
CA ALA A 269 -1.77 18.40 4.17
C ALA A 269 -1.16 17.72 2.93
N TYR A 270 -1.81 17.83 1.76
CA TYR A 270 -1.32 17.30 0.49
C TYR A 270 0.00 17.97 0.06
N ASP A 271 0.06 19.28 0.11
CA ASP A 271 1.27 20.04 -0.21
C ASP A 271 2.40 19.74 0.76
N ARG A 272 2.09 19.61 2.06
CA ARG A 272 3.07 19.20 3.07
C ARG A 272 3.56 17.78 2.83
N MET A 273 2.67 16.84 2.54
CA MET A 273 3.02 15.45 2.23
C MET A 273 4.00 15.41 1.05
N GLN A 274 3.75 16.16 -0.02
CA GLN A 274 4.64 16.18 -1.16
C GLN A 274 6.03 16.75 -0.82
N ARG A 275 6.10 17.81 -0.01
CA ARG A 275 7.39 18.37 0.41
C ARG A 275 8.24 17.37 1.20
N ILE A 276 7.59 16.51 1.99
CA ILE A 276 8.27 15.56 2.87
C ILE A 276 8.60 14.25 2.14
N TYR A 277 7.67 13.73 1.31
CA TYR A 277 7.75 12.39 0.76
C TYR A 277 8.19 12.31 -0.70
N ILE A 278 8.20 13.44 -1.44
CA ILE A 278 8.55 13.47 -2.86
C ILE A 278 9.84 14.25 -3.05
N PHE A 279 10.91 13.53 -3.38
CA PHE A 279 12.26 14.09 -3.46
C PHE A 279 12.52 14.81 -4.78
N ASP A 280 12.04 14.26 -5.90
CA ASP A 280 12.15 14.93 -7.20
C ASP A 280 10.94 15.85 -7.39
N SER A 281 11.21 17.13 -7.52
CA SER A 281 10.14 18.11 -7.76
C SER A 281 9.37 17.85 -9.07
N ALA A 282 9.98 17.15 -10.02
CA ALA A 282 9.32 16.74 -11.27
C ALA A 282 8.24 15.66 -11.06
N ASP A 283 8.28 14.96 -9.92
CA ASP A 283 7.29 13.95 -9.54
C ASP A 283 6.11 14.53 -8.74
N ARG A 284 6.18 15.80 -8.38
CA ARG A 284 5.09 16.47 -7.65
C ARG A 284 3.88 16.66 -8.56
N ILE A 285 2.72 16.43 -8.00
CA ILE A 285 1.43 16.55 -8.68
C ILE A 285 0.67 17.72 -8.04
N PRO A 286 0.28 18.74 -8.81
CA PRO A 286 -0.57 19.83 -8.30
C PRO A 286 -1.87 19.27 -7.68
N TYR A 287 -2.33 19.89 -6.60
CA TYR A 287 -3.55 19.44 -5.92
C TYR A 287 -4.78 19.46 -6.84
N ASP A 288 -4.91 20.48 -7.68
CA ASP A 288 -6.01 20.59 -8.65
C ASP A 288 -6.01 19.44 -9.67
N GLU A 289 -4.82 18.94 -10.04
CA GLU A 289 -4.71 17.78 -10.92
C GLU A 289 -5.14 16.49 -10.21
N ALA A 290 -4.79 16.35 -8.92
CA ALA A 290 -5.24 15.24 -8.11
C ALA A 290 -6.77 15.24 -7.94
N ILE A 291 -7.39 16.41 -7.71
CA ILE A 291 -8.85 16.58 -7.68
C ILE A 291 -9.45 16.13 -9.01
N SER A 292 -9.01 16.70 -10.12
CA SER A 292 -9.59 16.40 -11.44
C SER A 292 -9.53 14.90 -11.78
N SER A 293 -8.44 14.22 -11.38
CA SER A 293 -8.31 12.78 -11.56
C SER A 293 -9.31 12.01 -10.71
N THR A 294 -9.47 12.42 -9.45
CA THR A 294 -10.37 11.74 -8.50
C THR A 294 -11.85 12.06 -8.73
N ASP A 295 -12.19 13.21 -9.30
CA ASP A 295 -13.57 13.51 -9.73
C ASP A 295 -14.05 12.49 -10.76
N SER A 296 -13.23 12.21 -11.80
CA SER A 296 -13.54 11.17 -12.80
C SER A 296 -13.67 9.77 -12.18
N LEU A 297 -12.87 9.46 -11.16
CA LEU A 297 -13.01 8.22 -10.41
C LEU A 297 -14.30 8.19 -9.62
N TYR A 298 -14.66 9.29 -8.96
CA TYR A 298 -15.88 9.37 -8.16
C TYR A 298 -17.14 9.19 -9.02
N ASP A 299 -17.19 9.85 -10.19
CA ASP A 299 -18.28 9.65 -11.14
C ASP A 299 -18.47 8.16 -11.50
N LEU A 300 -17.36 7.43 -11.73
CA LEU A 300 -17.43 5.99 -11.99
C LEU A 300 -17.91 5.21 -10.77
N LEU A 301 -17.44 5.55 -9.55
CA LEU A 301 -17.87 4.88 -8.33
C LEU A 301 -19.37 5.05 -8.07
N LEU A 302 -19.96 6.23 -8.39
CA LEU A 302 -21.39 6.48 -8.27
C LEU A 302 -22.20 5.57 -9.21
N THR A 303 -21.73 5.27 -10.41
CA THR A 303 -22.42 4.33 -11.30
C THR A 303 -22.45 2.91 -10.74
N LEU A 304 -21.43 2.52 -9.95
CA LEU A 304 -21.41 1.20 -9.31
C LEU A 304 -22.40 1.08 -8.13
N ASP A 305 -22.80 2.18 -7.52
CA ASP A 305 -23.84 2.15 -6.49
C ASP A 305 -25.23 1.86 -7.10
N GLU A 306 -25.51 2.37 -8.29
CA GLU A 306 -26.78 2.15 -8.99
C GLU A 306 -26.98 0.67 -9.35
N ASP A 307 -25.89 -0.05 -9.67
CA ASP A 307 -25.91 -1.48 -9.96
C ASP A 307 -26.08 -2.37 -8.71
N LEU A 308 -25.93 -1.80 -7.51
CA LEU A 308 -26.04 -2.50 -6.22
C LEU A 308 -27.42 -2.37 -5.57
N GLU A 309 -28.32 -1.52 -6.09
CA GLU A 309 -29.70 -1.50 -5.63
C GLU A 309 -30.38 -2.80 -6.07
N PRO A 310 -30.93 -3.62 -5.14
CA PRO A 310 -31.68 -4.81 -5.52
C PRO A 310 -32.88 -4.36 -6.36
N GLU A 311 -33.08 -4.97 -7.52
CA GLU A 311 -34.38 -4.88 -8.22
C GLU A 311 -35.47 -5.14 -7.17
N GLU A 312 -36.25 -4.12 -6.86
CA GLU A 312 -37.45 -4.30 -6.02
C GLU A 312 -38.32 -5.34 -6.70
N ASP A 313 -38.33 -6.54 -6.13
CA ASP A 313 -39.15 -7.66 -6.60
C ASP A 313 -40.61 -7.25 -6.49
N GLU A 314 -41.16 -6.61 -7.53
CA GLU A 314 -42.58 -6.35 -7.73
C GLU A 314 -43.33 -7.68 -7.94
N SER A 315 -43.19 -8.61 -7.00
CA SER A 315 -44.09 -9.75 -6.93
C SER A 315 -45.19 -9.50 -5.89
N HIS A 316 -46.05 -8.53 -6.18
CA HIS A 316 -47.41 -8.51 -5.61
C HIS A 316 -48.21 -9.67 -6.20
N PHE A 317 -47.99 -10.87 -5.71
CA PHE A 317 -48.98 -11.94 -5.84
C PHE A 317 -50.13 -11.65 -4.86
N SER A 318 -51.17 -11.01 -5.37
CA SER A 318 -52.47 -10.96 -4.72
C SER A 318 -53.06 -12.39 -4.72
N PHE A 319 -53.04 -13.04 -3.56
CA PHE A 319 -53.89 -14.21 -3.31
C PHE A 319 -55.31 -13.75 -3.06
N ASP A 320 -56.12 -13.86 -4.12
CA ASP A 320 -57.55 -13.69 -4.03
C ASP A 320 -58.15 -14.94 -3.37
N MET A 321 -58.56 -14.83 -2.09
CA MET A 321 -59.32 -15.86 -1.41
C MET A 321 -60.83 -15.60 -1.68
N THR A 322 -61.37 -16.29 -2.65
CA THR A 322 -62.81 -16.48 -2.77
C THR A 322 -63.16 -17.96 -2.88
N MET A 323 -63.94 -18.41 -1.86
CA MET A 323 -64.63 -19.67 -1.64
C MET A 323 -63.87 -20.81 -0.97
#